data_0a4bd47780ac0e6a5d938038adc8d679
#
_entry.id   0a4bd47780ac0e6a5d938038adc8d679
#
_cell.length_a   1.000
_cell.length_b   1.000
_cell.length_c   1.000
_cell.angle_alpha   90.00
_cell.angle_beta   90.00
_cell.angle_gamma   90.00
#
_symmetry.space_group_name_H-M   'P 1'
#
loop_
_entity.id
_entity.type
_entity.pdbx_description
1 polymer ?
#
loop_
_entity_poly.entity_id
_entity_poly.type
_entity_poly.pdbx_seq_one_letter_code
_entity_poly.pdbx_strand_id
1 'polypeptide(L)'
;VKIADTSIALAGTLTDPLNLGALDLRLKLAGSSLGNLYPLTGATLPDSPDYSTDGHIIAKLHEASGASFRSENFNGKIGNSDIHGNLGYVASQPRPKLTGALVSNQLLMTDLAPLIGADSNAKQKARGGESKQPATKVLPVEEFRTERWRDMDADVEFTGKRIVHSADLPFTDLYTHLVLNDGQLSLEPLRFGVAGGKLDAQIRLNGRITPMEGQAKLTARN
;
A
#
# COMPACT_ATOMS: atom_id res chain seq x y z
N VAL A 1 -6.82 23.08 1.02
CA VAL A 1 -7.35 22.87 2.39
C VAL A 1 -6.36 22.02 3.16
N LYS A 2 -6.23 22.24 4.46
CA LYS A 2 -5.42 21.40 5.35
C LYS A 2 -6.35 20.78 6.40
N ILE A 3 -6.34 19.47 6.54
CA ILE A 3 -7.10 18.73 7.54
C ILE A 3 -6.10 17.89 8.33
N ALA A 4 -5.98 18.19 9.62
CA ALA A 4 -4.90 17.69 10.46
C ALA A 4 -3.54 17.99 9.83
N ASP A 5 -2.73 16.96 9.54
CA ASP A 5 -1.43 17.06 8.87
C ASP A 5 -1.50 16.76 7.35
N THR A 6 -2.71 16.53 6.82
CA THR A 6 -2.92 16.28 5.39
C THR A 6 -3.28 17.57 4.65
N SER A 7 -2.50 17.88 3.63
CA SER A 7 -2.75 18.95 2.67
C SER A 7 -3.54 18.41 1.48
N ILE A 8 -4.64 19.09 1.12
CA ILE A 8 -5.54 18.67 0.06
C ILE A 8 -5.74 19.82 -0.91
N ALA A 9 -5.49 19.60 -2.19
CA ALA A 9 -5.88 20.48 -3.29
C ALA A 9 -6.78 19.73 -4.26
N LEU A 10 -7.95 20.31 -4.57
CA LEU A 10 -8.96 19.74 -5.43
C LEU A 10 -9.31 20.73 -6.53
N ALA A 11 -9.44 20.26 -7.76
CA ALA A 11 -9.94 21.01 -8.89
C ALA A 11 -10.67 20.07 -9.85
N GLY A 12 -11.86 20.47 -10.34
CA GLY A 12 -12.61 19.63 -11.29
C GLY A 12 -14.10 19.92 -11.29
N THR A 13 -14.89 18.93 -11.68
CA THR A 13 -16.33 19.03 -11.89
C THR A 13 -17.10 18.15 -10.95
N LEU A 14 -18.27 18.62 -10.57
CA LEU A 14 -19.26 17.93 -9.77
C LEU A 14 -20.52 17.76 -10.59
N THR A 15 -20.91 16.54 -10.88
CA THR A 15 -22.17 16.22 -11.56
C THR A 15 -23.26 16.04 -10.52
N ASP A 16 -24.43 16.64 -10.77
CA ASP A 16 -25.56 16.66 -9.85
C ASP A 16 -25.18 17.12 -8.43
N PRO A 17 -24.89 18.43 -8.24
CA PRO A 17 -24.41 18.95 -6.96
C PRO A 17 -25.36 18.69 -5.79
N LEU A 18 -26.66 18.60 -6.05
CA LEU A 18 -27.65 18.39 -5.00
C LEU A 18 -27.65 16.96 -4.46
N ASN A 19 -27.38 15.99 -5.33
CA ASN A 19 -27.36 14.58 -4.95
C ASN A 19 -25.93 14.01 -4.90
N LEU A 20 -24.88 14.82 -5.17
CA LEU A 20 -23.48 14.38 -5.24
C LEU A 20 -23.31 13.14 -6.13
N GLY A 21 -23.89 13.16 -7.34
CA GLY A 21 -24.00 11.99 -8.21
C GLY A 21 -22.66 11.43 -8.66
N ALA A 22 -21.77 12.29 -9.18
CA ALA A 22 -20.42 11.91 -9.54
C ALA A 22 -19.45 13.09 -9.40
N LEU A 23 -18.21 12.78 -9.04
CA LEU A 23 -17.10 13.70 -8.93
C LEU A 23 -16.03 13.32 -9.97
N ASP A 24 -15.53 14.29 -10.70
CA ASP A 24 -14.40 14.17 -11.62
C ASP A 24 -13.39 15.25 -11.25
N LEU A 25 -12.35 14.87 -10.50
CA LEU A 25 -11.47 15.79 -9.82
C LEU A 25 -10.01 15.46 -10.05
N ARG A 26 -9.21 16.50 -10.25
CA ARG A 26 -7.76 16.42 -10.02
C ARG A 26 -7.50 16.63 -8.54
N LEU A 27 -6.91 15.62 -7.91
CA LEU A 27 -6.61 15.60 -6.49
C LEU A 27 -5.10 15.61 -6.28
N LYS A 28 -4.62 16.53 -5.43
CA LYS A 28 -3.29 16.47 -4.84
C LYS A 28 -3.42 16.27 -3.35
N LEU A 29 -2.76 15.24 -2.84
CA LEU A 29 -2.68 14.95 -1.42
C LEU A 29 -1.22 14.93 -0.97
N ALA A 30 -0.95 15.43 0.23
CA ALA A 30 0.34 15.25 0.89
C ALA A 30 0.12 15.21 2.40
N GLY A 31 0.82 14.33 3.08
CA GLY A 31 0.70 14.17 4.53
C GLY A 31 1.79 13.27 5.10
N SER A 32 1.80 13.12 6.43
CA SER A 32 2.84 12.39 7.16
C SER A 32 2.64 10.89 7.20
N SER A 33 1.41 10.39 6.95
CA SER A 33 1.12 8.95 6.89
C SER A 33 -0.20 8.69 6.16
N LEU A 34 -0.24 7.64 5.32
CA LEU A 34 -1.46 7.18 4.67
C LEU A 34 -2.54 6.75 5.68
N GLY A 35 -2.14 6.23 6.84
CA GLY A 35 -3.07 5.86 7.91
C GLY A 35 -3.90 7.04 8.43
N ASN A 36 -3.39 8.27 8.29
CA ASN A 36 -4.10 9.50 8.67
C ASN A 36 -5.22 9.90 7.69
N LEU A 37 -5.37 9.19 6.57
CA LEU A 37 -6.46 9.42 5.62
C LEU A 37 -7.80 8.78 6.05
N TYR A 38 -7.81 7.92 7.06
CA TYR A 38 -9.02 7.24 7.53
C TYR A 38 -10.20 8.20 7.80
N PRO A 39 -10.01 9.34 8.51
CA PRO A 39 -11.12 10.27 8.77
C PRO A 39 -11.70 10.90 7.50
N LEU A 40 -10.92 10.94 6.41
CA LEU A 40 -11.32 11.55 5.13
C LEU A 40 -11.97 10.54 4.18
N THR A 41 -11.51 9.30 4.20
CA THR A 41 -11.86 8.30 3.19
C THR A 41 -12.68 7.14 3.74
N GLY A 42 -12.68 6.93 5.06
CA GLY A 42 -13.21 5.72 5.69
C GLY A 42 -12.41 4.45 5.35
N ALA A 43 -11.33 4.58 4.55
CA ALA A 43 -10.48 3.46 4.18
C ALA A 43 -9.38 3.26 5.21
N THR A 44 -9.23 2.03 5.72
CA THR A 44 -8.15 1.65 6.62
C THR A 44 -6.88 1.43 5.82
N LEU A 45 -6.09 2.49 5.64
CA LEU A 45 -4.80 2.41 4.98
C LEU A 45 -3.68 2.15 6.01
N PRO A 46 -2.61 1.44 5.62
CA PRO A 46 -1.48 1.21 6.50
C PRO A 46 -0.76 2.52 6.84
N ASP A 47 -0.07 2.52 7.97
CA ASP A 47 0.87 3.57 8.28
C ASP A 47 1.96 3.63 7.22
N SER A 48 2.45 4.82 6.91
CA SER A 48 3.52 5.04 5.93
C SER A 48 4.45 6.16 6.37
N PRO A 49 5.62 6.32 5.73
CA PRO A 49 6.35 7.59 5.73
C PRO A 49 5.51 8.71 5.10
N ASP A 50 6.06 9.93 5.10
CA ASP A 50 5.47 11.07 4.39
C ASP A 50 5.11 10.68 2.96
N TYR A 51 3.93 11.07 2.54
CA TYR A 51 3.44 10.75 1.20
C TYR A 51 2.98 12.00 0.46
N SER A 52 3.04 11.92 -0.85
CA SER A 52 2.40 12.89 -1.75
C SER A 52 1.86 12.17 -2.98
N THR A 53 0.73 12.64 -3.50
CA THR A 53 0.15 12.12 -4.74
C THR A 53 -0.52 13.23 -5.53
N ASP A 54 -0.46 13.11 -6.85
CA ASP A 54 -1.18 13.93 -7.82
C ASP A 54 -1.84 12.95 -8.81
N GLY A 55 -3.14 13.01 -8.93
CA GLY A 55 -3.89 12.10 -9.78
C GLY A 55 -5.29 12.61 -10.12
N HIS A 56 -5.85 11.99 -11.14
CA HIS A 56 -7.25 12.17 -11.52
C HIS A 56 -8.10 11.17 -10.74
N ILE A 57 -9.14 11.67 -10.07
CA ILE A 57 -10.07 10.83 -9.29
C ILE A 57 -11.47 10.98 -9.85
N ILE A 58 -12.07 9.85 -10.15
CA ILE A 58 -13.49 9.73 -10.46
C ILE A 58 -14.15 9.04 -9.26
N ALA A 59 -15.16 9.70 -8.68
CA ALA A 59 -15.93 9.11 -7.58
C ALA A 59 -17.41 9.07 -7.93
N LYS A 60 -18.07 7.97 -7.57
CA LYS A 60 -19.51 7.80 -7.63
C LYS A 60 -19.99 7.41 -6.24
N LEU A 61 -20.80 8.27 -5.63
CA LEU A 61 -21.12 8.15 -4.20
C LEU A 61 -22.37 7.32 -3.92
N HIS A 62 -23.25 7.15 -4.92
CA HIS A 62 -24.55 6.50 -4.79
C HIS A 62 -24.67 5.28 -5.72
N GLU A 63 -23.74 4.33 -5.61
CA GLU A 63 -23.84 3.06 -6.32
C GLU A 63 -24.41 1.97 -5.40
N ALA A 64 -25.12 1.00 -5.98
CA ALA A 64 -25.74 -0.10 -5.23
C ALA A 64 -24.68 -0.96 -4.48
N SER A 65 -23.45 -1.02 -4.99
CA SER A 65 -22.32 -1.70 -4.39
C SER A 65 -21.60 -0.91 -3.28
N GLY A 66 -22.03 0.33 -3.03
CA GLY A 66 -21.36 1.29 -2.16
C GLY A 66 -20.63 2.38 -2.96
N ALA A 67 -20.18 3.43 -2.27
CA ALA A 67 -19.43 4.50 -2.91
C ALA A 67 -18.15 3.95 -3.56
N SER A 68 -17.89 4.35 -4.80
CA SER A 68 -16.72 3.93 -5.56
C SER A 68 -15.81 5.12 -5.88
N PHE A 69 -14.50 4.87 -5.82
CA PHE A 69 -13.45 5.83 -6.11
C PHE A 69 -12.45 5.17 -7.06
N ARG A 70 -12.11 5.85 -8.15
CA ARG A 70 -11.10 5.41 -9.09
C ARG A 70 -10.07 6.50 -9.28
N SER A 71 -8.81 6.17 -9.06
CA SER A 71 -7.67 7.04 -9.40
C SER A 71 -6.94 6.47 -10.60
N GLU A 72 -6.86 7.24 -11.66
CA GLU A 72 -6.23 6.85 -12.92
C GLU A 72 -4.92 7.62 -13.11
N ASN A 73 -3.87 6.90 -13.52
CA ASN A 73 -2.57 7.46 -13.84
C ASN A 73 -2.03 8.41 -12.76
N PHE A 74 -2.22 8.04 -11.49
CA PHE A 74 -1.68 8.86 -10.42
C PHE A 74 -0.16 8.75 -10.34
N ASN A 75 0.46 9.83 -9.87
CA ASN A 75 1.86 9.88 -9.52
C ASN A 75 1.98 10.16 -8.04
N GLY A 76 2.71 9.32 -7.34
CA GLY A 76 2.86 9.43 -5.92
C GLY A 76 4.28 9.16 -5.45
N LYS A 77 4.53 9.54 -4.20
CA LYS A 77 5.71 9.20 -3.43
C LYS A 77 5.29 8.75 -2.05
N ILE A 78 6.00 7.78 -1.52
CA ILE A 78 5.92 7.33 -0.12
C ILE A 78 7.35 7.29 0.39
N GLY A 79 7.71 8.21 1.29
CA GLY A 79 9.10 8.43 1.67
C GLY A 79 9.95 8.85 0.47
N ASN A 80 10.94 8.05 0.16
CA ASN A 80 11.82 8.23 -1.00
C ASN A 80 11.48 7.28 -2.18
N SER A 81 10.45 6.47 -2.04
CA SER A 81 9.95 5.58 -3.08
C SER A 81 8.94 6.31 -3.98
N ASP A 82 9.04 6.07 -5.28
CA ASP A 82 8.02 6.51 -6.22
C ASP A 82 6.96 5.43 -6.40
N ILE A 83 5.71 5.84 -6.68
CA ILE A 83 4.61 4.93 -6.95
C ILE A 83 3.67 5.54 -7.98
N HIS A 84 3.33 4.77 -9.00
CA HIS A 84 2.48 5.20 -10.12
C HIS A 84 1.45 4.12 -10.41
N GLY A 85 0.35 4.49 -11.05
CA GLY A 85 -0.59 3.50 -11.55
C GLY A 85 -2.04 3.88 -11.39
N ASN A 86 -2.86 2.86 -11.23
CA ASN A 86 -4.30 3.00 -11.10
C ASN A 86 -4.74 2.31 -9.81
N LEU A 87 -5.67 2.95 -9.10
CA LEU A 87 -6.30 2.41 -7.89
C LEU A 87 -7.82 2.53 -8.00
N GLY A 88 -8.52 1.52 -7.56
CA GLY A 88 -9.94 1.51 -7.37
C GLY A 88 -10.28 1.15 -5.93
N TYR A 89 -11.25 1.83 -5.34
CA TYR A 89 -11.79 1.52 -4.03
C TYR A 89 -13.31 1.50 -4.10
N VAL A 90 -13.92 0.47 -3.55
CA VAL A 90 -15.38 0.36 -3.42
C VAL A 90 -15.72 0.11 -1.95
N ALA A 91 -16.57 0.96 -1.40
CA ALA A 91 -17.06 0.85 -0.02
C ALA A 91 -18.14 -0.24 0.10
N SER A 92 -17.82 -1.45 -0.38
CA SER A 92 -18.71 -2.60 -0.38
C SER A 92 -18.92 -3.20 1.01
N GLN A 93 -20.02 -3.94 1.18
CA GLN A 93 -20.29 -4.75 2.36
C GLN A 93 -19.99 -6.22 2.05
N PRO A 94 -19.52 -7.06 2.99
CA PRO A 94 -19.24 -6.75 4.40
C PRO A 94 -17.92 -5.99 4.60
N ARG A 95 -17.07 -5.86 3.58
CA ARG A 95 -15.79 -5.15 3.66
C ARG A 95 -15.57 -4.32 2.39
N PRO A 96 -14.96 -3.15 2.51
CA PRO A 96 -14.50 -2.39 1.36
C PRO A 96 -13.43 -3.17 0.59
N LYS A 97 -13.34 -2.94 -0.71
CA LYS A 97 -12.35 -3.58 -1.58
C LYS A 97 -11.47 -2.54 -2.26
N LEU A 98 -10.15 -2.74 -2.14
CA LEU A 98 -9.12 -2.02 -2.88
C LEU A 98 -8.68 -2.87 -4.07
N THR A 99 -8.59 -2.27 -5.25
CA THR A 99 -8.05 -2.92 -6.46
C THR A 99 -7.02 -2.01 -7.10
N GLY A 100 -6.07 -2.58 -7.85
CA GLY A 100 -5.13 -1.71 -8.56
C GLY A 100 -4.01 -2.41 -9.29
N ALA A 101 -3.33 -1.60 -10.11
CA ALA A 101 -2.07 -1.98 -10.74
C ALA A 101 -1.07 -0.83 -10.49
N LEU A 102 -0.01 -1.15 -9.77
CA LEU A 102 0.97 -0.19 -9.27
C LEU A 102 2.35 -0.50 -9.82
N VAL A 103 3.09 0.55 -10.12
CA VAL A 103 4.47 0.48 -10.60
C VAL A 103 5.33 1.43 -9.78
N SER A 104 6.51 0.96 -9.39
CA SER A 104 7.58 1.78 -8.80
C SER A 104 8.86 1.63 -9.61
N ASN A 105 9.50 2.73 -9.96
CA ASN A 105 10.82 2.70 -10.59
C ASN A 105 11.92 2.51 -9.56
N GLN A 106 11.74 3.09 -8.36
CA GLN A 106 12.63 2.94 -7.23
C GLN A 106 11.83 2.78 -5.94
N LEU A 107 11.98 1.64 -5.30
CA LEU A 107 11.34 1.26 -4.06
C LEU A 107 12.39 1.04 -2.98
N LEU A 108 12.30 1.77 -1.89
CA LEU A 108 13.13 1.55 -0.71
C LEU A 108 12.42 0.60 0.26
N MET A 109 13.11 -0.44 0.70
CA MET A 109 12.54 -1.40 1.68
C MET A 109 12.17 -0.74 3.00
N THR A 110 12.86 0.33 3.39
CA THR A 110 12.53 1.13 4.58
C THR A 110 11.16 1.81 4.49
N ASP A 111 10.71 2.15 3.28
CA ASP A 111 9.40 2.79 3.07
C ASP A 111 8.27 1.74 3.05
N LEU A 112 8.60 0.48 2.72
CA LEU A 112 7.67 -0.65 2.75
C LEU A 112 7.37 -1.16 4.16
N ALA A 113 8.32 -1.06 5.07
CA ALA A 113 8.20 -1.64 6.41
C ALA A 113 6.90 -1.25 7.14
N PRO A 114 6.48 0.03 7.17
CA PRO A 114 5.21 0.40 7.76
C PRO A 114 4.00 -0.16 7.02
N LEU A 115 4.07 -0.30 5.68
CA LEU A 115 2.98 -0.81 4.86
C LEU A 115 2.66 -2.29 5.13
N ILE A 116 3.67 -3.06 5.51
CA ILE A 116 3.50 -4.48 5.87
C ILE A 116 3.28 -4.68 7.38
N GLY A 117 3.08 -3.60 8.14
CA GLY A 117 2.79 -3.65 9.57
C GLY A 117 4.01 -3.63 10.48
N ALA A 118 5.22 -3.54 9.95
CA ALA A 118 6.42 -3.28 10.73
C ALA A 118 6.44 -1.81 11.17
N ASP A 119 6.72 -1.56 12.44
CA ASP A 119 6.79 -0.20 12.96
C ASP A 119 7.97 0.54 12.32
N SER A 120 7.76 1.76 11.85
CA SER A 120 8.86 2.54 11.28
C SER A 120 9.86 2.92 12.37
N ASN A 121 11.15 2.86 12.04
CA ASN A 121 12.22 3.33 12.92
C ASN A 121 12.00 4.78 13.42
N ALA A 122 11.32 5.61 12.59
CA ALA A 122 10.97 6.97 12.96
C ALA A 122 9.93 7.03 14.11
N LYS A 123 8.93 6.15 14.09
CA LYS A 123 7.93 6.07 15.19
C LYS A 123 8.54 5.46 16.46
N GLN A 124 9.44 4.51 16.34
CA GLN A 124 10.20 3.98 17.48
C GLN A 124 11.09 5.06 18.10
N LYS A 125 11.81 5.83 17.27
CA LYS A 125 12.64 6.95 17.72
C LYS A 125 11.82 8.06 18.37
N ALA A 126 10.64 8.38 17.83
CA ALA A 126 9.73 9.36 18.39
C ALA A 126 9.16 8.92 19.75
N ARG A 127 9.09 7.63 20.04
CA ARG A 127 8.71 7.04 21.32
C ARG A 127 9.89 6.79 22.26
N GLY A 128 11.10 7.24 21.90
CA GLY A 128 12.32 7.08 22.71
C GLY A 128 12.94 5.67 22.66
N GLY A 129 12.53 4.84 21.70
CA GLY A 129 13.09 3.51 21.47
C GLY A 129 14.24 3.52 20.47
N GLU A 130 15.18 2.58 20.63
CA GLU A 130 16.20 2.32 19.61
C GLU A 130 15.60 1.48 18.47
N SER A 131 16.12 1.65 17.25
CA SER A 131 15.73 0.81 16.12
C SER A 131 16.05 -0.66 16.39
N LYS A 132 15.03 -1.50 16.44
CA LYS A 132 15.19 -2.95 16.63
C LYS A 132 15.51 -3.69 15.34
N GLN A 133 15.40 -3.02 14.18
CA GLN A 133 15.68 -3.63 12.88
C GLN A 133 17.19 -3.69 12.62
N PRO A 134 17.85 -4.85 12.72
CA PRO A 134 19.24 -5.00 12.35
C PRO A 134 19.44 -4.76 10.84
N ALA A 135 20.51 -4.04 10.47
CA ALA A 135 20.83 -3.79 9.06
C ALA A 135 21.08 -5.09 8.24
N THR A 136 21.38 -6.18 8.93
CA THR A 136 21.66 -7.50 8.34
C THR A 136 20.41 -8.36 8.09
N LYS A 137 19.24 -7.94 8.56
CA LYS A 137 17.98 -8.70 8.37
C LYS A 137 17.10 -8.05 7.31
N VAL A 138 16.71 -8.84 6.33
CA VAL A 138 15.81 -8.42 5.23
C VAL A 138 14.36 -8.34 5.69
N LEU A 139 13.95 -9.28 6.53
CA LEU A 139 12.58 -9.32 7.05
C LEU A 139 12.46 -8.49 8.33
N PRO A 140 11.32 -7.82 8.54
CA PRO A 140 11.04 -7.11 9.78
C PRO A 140 11.19 -8.04 10.99
N VAL A 141 11.77 -7.53 12.08
CA VAL A 141 11.88 -8.29 13.36
C VAL A 141 10.71 -8.03 14.28
N GLU A 142 9.85 -7.06 13.95
CA GLU A 142 8.63 -6.77 14.72
C GLU A 142 7.47 -7.62 14.23
N GLU A 143 6.51 -7.85 15.12
CA GLU A 143 5.29 -8.59 14.81
C GLU A 143 4.43 -7.82 13.79
N PHE A 144 3.92 -8.54 12.81
CA PHE A 144 2.97 -7.98 11.84
C PHE A 144 1.65 -7.65 12.53
N ARG A 145 1.18 -6.44 12.33
CA ARG A 145 -0.15 -6.01 12.80
C ARG A 145 -1.22 -6.52 11.86
N THR A 146 -1.71 -7.71 12.12
CA THR A 146 -2.71 -8.38 11.27
C THR A 146 -4.15 -8.01 11.62
N GLU A 147 -4.38 -7.26 12.69
CA GLU A 147 -5.72 -6.86 13.16
C GLU A 147 -6.50 -6.13 12.07
N ARG A 148 -5.79 -5.25 11.31
CA ARG A 148 -6.38 -4.45 10.23
C ARG A 148 -6.61 -5.22 8.93
N TRP A 149 -6.05 -6.42 8.80
CA TRP A 149 -6.21 -7.22 7.58
C TRP A 149 -7.64 -7.70 7.36
N ARG A 150 -8.46 -7.63 8.39
CA ARG A 150 -9.89 -8.03 8.33
C ARG A 150 -10.82 -6.86 8.01
N ASP A 151 -10.31 -5.64 7.99
CA ASP A 151 -11.11 -4.43 7.79
C ASP A 151 -11.34 -4.11 6.31
N MET A 152 -10.54 -4.70 5.42
CA MET A 152 -10.58 -4.42 3.99
C MET A 152 -10.08 -5.63 3.19
N ASP A 153 -10.68 -5.86 2.03
CA ASP A 153 -10.15 -6.77 1.02
C ASP A 153 -9.28 -6.00 0.00
N ALA A 154 -8.28 -6.64 -0.57
CA ALA A 154 -7.43 -6.04 -1.57
C ALA A 154 -7.07 -7.02 -2.70
N ASP A 155 -6.88 -6.49 -3.91
CA ASP A 155 -6.50 -7.21 -5.11
C ASP A 155 -5.64 -6.28 -5.96
N VAL A 156 -4.30 -6.37 -5.78
CA VAL A 156 -3.35 -5.38 -6.28
C VAL A 156 -2.18 -6.06 -6.98
N GLU A 157 -1.96 -5.72 -8.24
CA GLU A 157 -0.71 -6.03 -8.94
C GLU A 157 0.33 -4.96 -8.64
N PHE A 158 1.54 -5.39 -8.34
CA PHE A 158 2.66 -4.49 -8.08
C PHE A 158 3.89 -4.87 -8.88
N THR A 159 4.49 -3.89 -9.54
CA THR A 159 5.76 -4.02 -10.27
C THR A 159 6.77 -3.02 -9.72
N GLY A 160 7.92 -3.50 -9.25
CA GLY A 160 9.04 -2.68 -8.79
C GLY A 160 10.29 -2.94 -9.63
N LYS A 161 10.78 -1.91 -10.34
CA LYS A 161 11.95 -2.10 -11.22
C LYS A 161 13.25 -2.23 -10.43
N ARG A 162 13.45 -1.39 -9.44
CA ARG A 162 14.61 -1.37 -8.56
C ARG A 162 14.18 -1.30 -7.11
N ILE A 163 14.64 -2.27 -6.32
CA ILE A 163 14.37 -2.30 -4.89
C ILE A 163 15.68 -2.09 -4.15
N VAL A 164 15.72 -1.09 -3.31
CA VAL A 164 16.90 -0.73 -2.52
C VAL A 164 16.68 -1.17 -1.08
N HIS A 165 17.43 -2.18 -0.64
CA HIS A 165 17.50 -2.59 0.76
C HIS A 165 18.81 -2.13 1.39
N SER A 166 19.94 -2.50 0.73
CA SER A 166 21.29 -2.05 1.04
C SER A 166 22.06 -1.90 -0.27
N ALA A 167 23.22 -1.22 -0.22
CA ALA A 167 24.04 -1.04 -1.42
C ALA A 167 24.57 -2.38 -1.97
N ASP A 168 24.70 -3.39 -1.10
CA ASP A 168 25.40 -4.65 -1.40
C ASP A 168 24.51 -5.73 -2.02
N LEU A 169 23.17 -5.61 -1.93
CA LEU A 169 22.26 -6.61 -2.48
C LEU A 169 21.04 -5.95 -3.14
N PRO A 170 21.18 -5.46 -4.37
CA PRO A 170 20.06 -4.89 -5.11
C PRO A 170 19.10 -6.02 -5.55
N PHE A 171 17.82 -5.81 -5.30
CA PHE A 171 16.75 -6.58 -5.89
C PHE A 171 16.22 -5.83 -7.11
N THR A 172 15.88 -6.55 -8.17
CA THR A 172 15.32 -5.98 -9.41
C THR A 172 14.08 -6.72 -9.84
N ASP A 173 13.31 -6.08 -10.71
CA ASP A 173 12.20 -6.71 -11.43
C ASP A 173 11.21 -7.44 -10.50
N LEU A 174 10.89 -6.81 -9.36
CA LEU A 174 9.84 -7.31 -8.49
C LEU A 174 8.50 -7.27 -9.23
N TYR A 175 7.84 -8.38 -9.25
CA TYR A 175 6.42 -8.48 -9.63
C TYR A 175 5.68 -9.32 -8.59
N THR A 176 4.56 -8.84 -8.13
CA THR A 176 3.67 -9.63 -7.28
C THR A 176 2.20 -9.29 -7.55
N HIS A 177 1.35 -10.30 -7.41
CA HIS A 177 -0.08 -10.15 -7.28
C HIS A 177 -0.43 -10.38 -5.81
N LEU A 178 -0.86 -9.31 -5.14
CA LEU A 178 -1.26 -9.28 -3.76
C LEU A 178 -2.78 -9.44 -3.68
N VAL A 179 -3.24 -10.46 -3.00
CA VAL A 179 -4.66 -10.64 -2.66
C VAL A 179 -4.80 -10.72 -1.15
N LEU A 180 -5.57 -9.80 -0.58
CA LEU A 180 -6.01 -9.83 0.80
C LEU A 180 -7.51 -10.10 0.82
N ASN A 181 -7.91 -11.18 1.44
CA ASN A 181 -9.31 -11.57 1.53
C ASN A 181 -9.62 -12.03 2.96
N ASP A 182 -10.46 -11.27 3.66
CA ASP A 182 -10.90 -11.56 5.03
C ASP A 182 -9.74 -11.96 5.96
N GLY A 183 -8.66 -11.17 5.96
CA GLY A 183 -7.49 -11.40 6.82
C GLY A 183 -6.50 -12.46 6.35
N GLN A 184 -6.71 -13.04 5.18
CA GLN A 184 -5.73 -13.92 4.53
C GLN A 184 -5.01 -13.17 3.41
N LEU A 185 -3.70 -13.06 3.52
CA LEU A 185 -2.84 -12.43 2.52
C LEU A 185 -2.17 -13.49 1.65
N SER A 186 -2.26 -13.30 0.34
CA SER A 186 -1.53 -14.08 -0.67
C SER A 186 -0.67 -13.16 -1.51
N LEU A 187 0.58 -13.55 -1.76
CA LEU A 187 1.50 -12.96 -2.73
C LEU A 187 1.85 -14.04 -3.76
N GLU A 188 1.07 -14.13 -4.83
CA GLU A 188 1.16 -15.18 -5.84
C GLU A 188 0.89 -14.65 -7.25
N PRO A 189 1.90 -14.63 -8.13
CA PRO A 189 3.30 -14.94 -7.88
C PRO A 189 4.01 -13.80 -7.13
N LEU A 190 5.13 -14.11 -6.47
CA LEU A 190 6.12 -13.14 -6.03
C LEU A 190 7.43 -13.46 -6.76
N ARG A 191 7.86 -12.58 -7.65
CA ARG A 191 9.04 -12.77 -8.50
C ARG A 191 9.98 -11.60 -8.36
N PHE A 192 11.28 -11.85 -8.30
CA PHE A 192 12.29 -10.81 -8.32
C PHE A 192 13.65 -11.33 -8.75
N GLY A 193 14.48 -10.42 -9.26
CA GLY A 193 15.88 -10.66 -9.55
C GLY A 193 16.77 -10.39 -8.33
N VAL A 194 17.73 -11.22 -8.06
CA VAL A 194 18.74 -11.05 -7.00
C VAL A 194 20.06 -11.67 -7.40
N ALA A 195 21.17 -10.95 -7.23
CA ALA A 195 22.52 -11.42 -7.52
C ALA A 195 22.70 -12.07 -8.91
N GLY A 196 21.98 -11.57 -9.93
CA GLY A 196 22.02 -12.09 -11.31
C GLY A 196 21.12 -13.29 -11.57
N GLY A 197 20.52 -13.90 -10.56
CA GLY A 197 19.53 -14.97 -10.66
C GLY A 197 18.10 -14.45 -10.54
N LYS A 198 17.12 -15.34 -10.73
CA LYS A 198 15.67 -15.08 -10.56
C LYS A 198 15.13 -15.93 -9.43
N LEU A 199 14.24 -15.35 -8.65
CA LEU A 199 13.55 -16.03 -7.57
C LEU A 199 12.03 -15.93 -7.81
N ASP A 200 11.38 -17.09 -7.84
CA ASP A 200 9.93 -17.25 -7.88
C ASP A 200 9.45 -17.74 -6.52
N ALA A 201 8.50 -17.05 -5.93
CA ALA A 201 7.93 -17.40 -4.64
C ALA A 201 6.40 -17.37 -4.66
N GLN A 202 5.83 -18.09 -3.72
CA GLN A 202 4.41 -18.05 -3.36
C GLN A 202 4.36 -17.94 -1.85
N ILE A 203 3.68 -16.93 -1.34
CA ILE A 203 3.55 -16.68 0.10
C ILE A 203 2.06 -16.57 0.43
N ARG A 204 1.63 -17.29 1.46
CA ARG A 204 0.29 -17.19 2.05
C ARG A 204 0.41 -17.00 3.54
N LEU A 205 -0.29 -16.01 4.07
CA LEU A 205 -0.30 -15.68 5.49
C LEU A 205 -1.74 -15.64 5.99
N ASN A 206 -2.00 -16.29 7.12
CA ASN A 206 -3.30 -16.28 7.77
C ASN A 206 -3.26 -15.38 9.02
N GLY A 207 -3.70 -14.13 8.86
CA GLY A 207 -3.79 -13.14 9.93
C GLY A 207 -5.03 -13.27 10.82
N ARG A 208 -5.89 -14.29 10.61
CA ARG A 208 -7.08 -14.52 11.42
C ARG A 208 -6.78 -15.17 12.77
N ILE A 209 -5.62 -15.77 12.90
CA ILE A 209 -5.21 -16.55 14.07
C ILE A 209 -3.95 -15.94 14.69
N THR A 210 -3.80 -16.17 15.98
CA THR A 210 -2.63 -15.75 16.75
C THR A 210 -2.02 -16.97 17.45
N PRO A 211 -0.74 -17.31 17.22
CA PRO A 211 0.18 -16.65 16.29
C PRO A 211 -0.24 -16.82 14.83
N MET A 212 0.15 -15.85 13.97
CA MET A 212 -0.11 -15.90 12.54
C MET A 212 0.55 -17.13 11.91
N GLU A 213 -0.17 -17.84 11.07
CA GLU A 213 0.38 -18.96 10.28
C GLU A 213 0.75 -18.50 8.87
N GLY A 214 1.86 -19.03 8.35
CA GLY A 214 2.34 -18.73 7.02
C GLY A 214 2.84 -19.95 6.28
N GLN A 215 2.66 -19.93 4.96
CA GLN A 215 3.24 -20.91 4.02
C GLN A 215 4.04 -20.15 2.99
N ALA A 216 5.24 -20.64 2.68
CA ALA A 216 6.08 -20.09 1.63
C ALA A 216 6.68 -21.22 0.78
N LYS A 217 6.60 -21.05 -0.54
CA LYS A 217 7.29 -21.90 -1.52
C LYS A 217 8.23 -21.02 -2.33
N LEU A 218 9.50 -21.37 -2.36
CA LEU A 218 10.54 -20.65 -3.09
C LEU A 218 11.18 -21.57 -4.14
N THR A 219 11.45 -20.98 -5.31
CA THR A 219 12.22 -21.62 -6.38
C THR A 219 13.22 -20.62 -6.91
N ALA A 220 14.52 -20.93 -6.84
CA ALA A 220 15.59 -20.13 -7.41
C ALA A 220 16.03 -20.70 -8.76
N ARG A 221 16.33 -19.81 -9.71
CA ARG A 221 16.84 -20.15 -11.04
C ARG A 221 18.00 -19.22 -11.38
N ASN A 222 19.04 -19.78 -11.97
CA ASN A 222 20.15 -19.02 -12.55
C ASN A 222 19.82 -18.63 -13.99
#